data_7fe6e97b20eee5fd048b96beefecf7f2
#
_entry.id   7fe6e97b20eee5fd048b96beefecf7f2
#
_cell.length_a   1.000
_cell.length_b   1.000
_cell.length_c   1.000
_cell.angle_alpha   90.00
_cell.angle_beta   90.00
_cell.angle_gamma   90.00
#
_symmetry.space_group_name_H-M   'P 1'
#
loop_
_entity.id
_entity.type
_entity.pdbx_description
1 polymer ?
#
loop_
_entity_poly.entity_id
_entity_poly.type
_entity_poly.pdbx_seq_one_letter_code
_entity_poly.pdbx_strand_id
1 'polypeptide(L)'
;IEKIFKDWYKRVDVIYGDMIIRRSDGVYYAKAQDLSHFENDFPLFHPSTFIARSVFVSHLFDVSYRISADFKLLRDVYYEHGKFLYLPFVFTNFDAIYGLSSSECALEILRERGRIYGKDKTVGWKFIYMIYSVNLKIKSLLKQILKFCSSSCYQRVIKMRVPNHLERIS
;
A
#
# COMPACT_ATOMS: atom_id res chain seq x y z
N ILE A 1 18.96 16.27 -6.97
CA ILE A 1 17.52 16.07 -7.24
C ILE A 1 17.07 16.91 -8.42
N GLU A 2 17.30 18.26 -8.43
CA GLU A 2 16.87 19.16 -9.51
C GLU A 2 17.37 18.77 -10.92
N LYS A 3 18.62 18.29 -11.02
CA LYS A 3 19.23 17.91 -12.30
C LYS A 3 18.64 16.63 -12.88
N ILE A 4 18.19 15.71 -12.02
CA ILE A 4 17.51 14.46 -12.41
C ILE A 4 16.12 14.76 -12.96
N PHE A 5 15.40 15.71 -12.37
CA PHE A 5 14.04 16.05 -12.80
C PHE A 5 13.99 16.91 -14.08
N LYS A 6 15.05 17.65 -14.43
CA LYS A 6 15.03 18.59 -15.59
C LYS A 6 14.83 17.93 -16.96
N ASP A 7 15.35 16.72 -17.15
CA ASP A 7 15.31 16.06 -18.48
C ASP A 7 14.35 14.85 -18.53
N TRP A 8 13.99 14.28 -17.40
CA TRP A 8 13.24 13.02 -17.31
C TRP A 8 11.73 13.24 -17.22
N TYR A 9 11.27 14.36 -16.59
CA TYR A 9 9.84 14.65 -16.44
C TYR A 9 9.10 14.83 -17.78
N LYS A 10 9.83 15.13 -18.86
CA LYS A 10 9.26 15.28 -20.21
C LYS A 10 8.98 13.94 -20.91
N ARG A 11 9.46 12.82 -20.36
CA ARG A 11 9.45 11.51 -21.02
C ARG A 11 8.81 10.40 -20.23
N VAL A 12 8.45 10.65 -18.97
CA VAL A 12 7.87 9.64 -18.07
C VAL A 12 6.59 10.17 -17.42
N ASP A 13 5.66 9.27 -17.19
CA ASP A 13 4.37 9.59 -16.59
C ASP A 13 4.41 9.45 -15.07
N VAL A 14 5.20 8.50 -14.57
CA VAL A 14 5.33 8.22 -13.14
C VAL A 14 6.78 7.94 -12.77
N ILE A 15 7.28 8.66 -11.77
CA ILE A 15 8.58 8.39 -11.12
C ILE A 15 8.28 7.86 -9.73
N TYR A 16 8.93 6.77 -9.34
CA TYR A 16 8.73 6.19 -8.02
C TYR A 16 10.04 5.66 -7.44
N GLY A 17 10.07 5.51 -6.14
CA GLY A 17 11.25 5.03 -5.43
C GLY A 17 10.90 4.33 -4.13
N ASP A 18 11.92 4.13 -3.32
CA ASP A 18 11.84 3.44 -2.05
C ASP A 18 11.33 4.33 -0.93
N MET A 19 11.01 3.74 0.21
CA MET A 19 10.47 4.44 1.36
C MET A 19 11.07 3.91 2.66
N ILE A 20 11.23 4.77 3.64
CA ILE A 20 11.44 4.36 5.03
C ILE A 20 10.09 4.40 5.75
N ILE A 21 9.76 3.33 6.45
CA ILE A 21 8.52 3.20 7.21
C ILE A 21 8.85 3.16 8.70
N ARG A 22 8.33 4.12 9.45
CA ARG A 22 8.38 4.12 10.92
C ARG A 22 7.13 3.46 11.47
N ARG A 23 7.32 2.43 12.26
CA ARG A 23 6.26 1.71 12.97
C ARG A 23 6.53 1.71 14.45
N SER A 24 5.55 1.34 15.26
CA SER A 24 5.70 1.22 16.72
C SER A 24 6.72 0.17 17.15
N ASP A 25 7.10 -0.76 16.26
CA ASP A 25 8.02 -1.86 16.52
C ASP A 25 9.42 -1.68 15.88
N GLY A 26 9.64 -0.60 15.14
CA GLY A 26 10.94 -0.30 14.53
C GLY A 26 10.86 0.56 13.28
N VAL A 27 12.02 0.78 12.68
CA VAL A 27 12.19 1.50 11.42
C VAL A 27 12.57 0.49 10.33
N TYR A 28 11.89 0.56 9.20
CA TYR A 28 12.02 -0.40 8.11
C TYR A 28 12.32 0.29 6.79
N TYR A 29 13.25 -0.29 6.03
CA TYR A 29 13.44 0.05 4.62
C TYR A 29 12.44 -0.75 3.79
N ALA A 30 11.74 -0.09 2.91
CA ALA A 30 10.76 -0.66 2.01
C ALA A 30 11.18 -0.37 0.56
N LYS A 31 11.57 -1.40 -0.16
CA LYS A 31 11.90 -1.34 -1.58
C LYS A 31 10.63 -1.46 -2.41
N ALA A 32 10.48 -0.60 -3.42
CA ALA A 32 9.40 -0.73 -4.39
C ALA A 32 9.51 -2.06 -5.14
N GLN A 33 8.37 -2.67 -5.46
CA GLN A 33 8.31 -3.97 -6.12
C GLN A 33 8.23 -3.81 -7.64
N ASP A 34 8.35 -4.92 -8.36
CA ASP A 34 8.15 -4.96 -9.80
C ASP A 34 6.71 -4.58 -10.17
N LEU A 35 6.55 -3.84 -11.25
CA LEU A 35 5.23 -3.33 -11.69
C LEU A 35 4.24 -4.44 -12.08
N SER A 36 4.72 -5.64 -12.45
CA SER A 36 3.85 -6.79 -12.70
C SER A 36 2.96 -7.15 -11.52
N HIS A 37 3.37 -6.77 -10.31
CA HIS A 37 2.56 -6.95 -9.10
C HIS A 37 1.24 -6.16 -9.10
N PHE A 38 1.05 -5.19 -10.01
CA PHE A 38 -0.27 -4.53 -10.21
C PHE A 38 -1.40 -5.51 -10.53
N GLU A 39 -1.09 -6.72 -10.98
CA GLU A 39 -2.07 -7.77 -11.17
C GLU A 39 -2.75 -8.21 -9.86
N ASN A 40 -2.01 -8.17 -8.74
CA ASN A 40 -2.45 -8.77 -7.48
C ASN A 40 -2.25 -7.88 -6.26
N ASP A 41 -1.37 -6.87 -6.34
CA ASP A 41 -1.06 -5.97 -5.22
C ASP A 41 -0.66 -4.57 -5.71
N PHE A 42 -0.32 -3.69 -4.77
CA PHE A 42 0.17 -2.34 -5.03
C PHE A 42 1.70 -2.33 -4.91
N PRO A 43 2.45 -2.35 -6.05
CA PRO A 43 3.90 -2.47 -6.04
C PRO A 43 4.64 -1.21 -5.62
N LEU A 44 3.95 -0.08 -5.61
CA LEU A 44 4.53 1.24 -5.35
C LEU A 44 4.12 1.75 -3.97
N PHE A 45 4.88 2.73 -3.50
CA PHE A 45 4.53 3.50 -2.32
C PHE A 45 4.01 4.86 -2.75
N HIS A 46 2.72 5.11 -2.62
CA HIS A 46 2.13 6.39 -3.02
C HIS A 46 2.90 7.61 -2.44
N PRO A 47 3.33 7.63 -1.16
CA PRO A 47 4.13 8.75 -0.64
C PRO A 47 5.50 8.92 -1.31
N SER A 48 6.02 7.89 -1.99
CA SER A 48 7.29 7.92 -2.74
C SER A 48 7.07 7.88 -4.25
N THR A 49 5.93 8.41 -4.72
CA THR A 49 5.55 8.41 -6.13
C THR A 49 5.25 9.82 -6.61
N PHE A 50 5.80 10.19 -7.76
CA PHE A 50 5.56 11.46 -8.45
C PHE A 50 4.87 11.19 -9.77
N ILE A 51 3.73 11.82 -10.00
CA ILE A 51 2.90 11.65 -11.20
C ILE A 51 3.00 12.92 -12.02
N ALA A 52 3.29 12.78 -13.31
CA ALA A 52 3.35 13.91 -14.22
C ALA A 52 1.96 14.57 -14.34
N ARG A 53 1.94 15.90 -14.40
CA ARG A 53 0.68 16.65 -14.54
C ARG A 53 -0.13 16.23 -15.77
N SER A 54 0.54 15.84 -16.86
CA SER A 54 -0.08 15.37 -18.09
C SER A 54 -0.98 14.15 -17.88
N VAL A 55 -0.65 13.29 -16.92
CA VAL A 55 -1.46 12.10 -16.57
C VAL A 55 -2.87 12.52 -16.12
N PHE A 56 -2.97 13.62 -15.37
CA PHE A 56 -4.26 14.09 -14.85
C PHE A 56 -5.16 14.75 -15.90
N VAL A 57 -4.71 14.86 -17.15
CA VAL A 57 -5.57 15.26 -18.28
C VAL A 57 -6.50 14.13 -18.68
N SER A 58 -6.02 12.88 -18.62
CA SER A 58 -6.77 11.67 -19.02
C SER A 58 -7.19 10.79 -17.83
N HIS A 59 -6.46 10.87 -16.72
CA HIS A 59 -6.69 10.04 -15.53
C HIS A 59 -6.95 10.94 -14.32
N LEU A 60 -8.15 10.87 -13.77
CA LEU A 60 -8.49 11.54 -12.51
C LEU A 60 -8.63 10.52 -11.40
N PHE A 61 -8.47 10.97 -10.17
CA PHE A 61 -8.81 10.15 -9.01
C PHE A 61 -10.30 9.80 -9.04
N ASP A 62 -10.60 8.52 -9.02
CA ASP A 62 -11.97 8.04 -8.87
C ASP A 62 -12.39 8.16 -7.40
N VAL A 63 -13.18 9.19 -7.10
CA VAL A 63 -13.66 9.51 -5.75
C VAL A 63 -14.61 8.47 -5.16
N SER A 64 -15.03 7.47 -5.96
CA SER A 64 -15.80 6.33 -5.45
C SER A 64 -14.94 5.33 -4.64
N TYR A 65 -13.62 5.47 -4.71
CA TYR A 65 -12.64 4.76 -3.88
C TYR A 65 -12.12 5.69 -2.80
N ARG A 66 -12.43 5.38 -1.56
CA ARG A 66 -12.05 6.24 -0.42
C ARG A 66 -10.57 6.11 -0.04
N ILE A 67 -10.00 4.91 -0.19
CA ILE A 67 -8.66 4.57 0.28
C ILE A 67 -7.75 4.18 -0.87
N SER A 68 -8.25 3.48 -1.88
CA SER A 68 -7.48 2.90 -2.97
C SER A 68 -7.58 3.68 -4.28
N ALA A 69 -7.93 4.97 -4.23
CA ALA A 69 -8.03 5.83 -5.42
C ALA A 69 -6.67 6.01 -6.11
N ASP A 70 -5.59 6.14 -5.32
CA ASP A 70 -4.21 6.21 -5.77
C ASP A 70 -3.78 4.92 -6.48
N PHE A 71 -4.09 3.78 -5.88
CA PHE A 71 -3.85 2.47 -6.48
C PHE A 71 -4.60 2.30 -7.80
N LYS A 72 -5.89 2.68 -7.83
CA LYS A 72 -6.71 2.61 -9.05
C LYS A 72 -6.10 3.44 -10.17
N LEU A 73 -5.76 4.69 -9.90
CA LEU A 73 -5.17 5.61 -10.88
C LEU A 73 -3.84 5.08 -11.41
N LEU A 74 -2.91 4.70 -10.55
CA LEU A 74 -1.59 4.21 -10.97
C LEU A 74 -1.68 2.88 -11.74
N ARG A 75 -2.63 2.01 -11.36
CA ARG A 75 -2.90 0.78 -12.07
C ARG A 75 -3.47 1.03 -13.46
N ASP A 76 -4.39 1.97 -13.63
CA ASP A 76 -4.94 2.34 -14.92
C ASP A 76 -3.83 2.89 -15.84
N VAL A 77 -3.01 3.81 -15.34
CA VAL A 77 -1.85 4.33 -16.07
C VAL A 77 -0.91 3.20 -16.51
N TYR A 78 -0.68 2.19 -15.65
CA TYR A 78 0.16 1.04 -16.00
C TYR A 78 -0.43 0.20 -17.14
N TYR A 79 -1.73 -0.14 -17.07
CA TYR A 79 -2.39 -0.93 -18.11
C TYR A 79 -2.60 -0.18 -19.42
N GLU A 80 -2.60 1.13 -19.39
CA GLU A 80 -2.60 1.98 -20.57
C GLU A 80 -1.20 2.28 -21.11
N HIS A 81 -0.20 1.48 -20.69
CA HIS A 81 1.19 1.58 -21.12
C HIS A 81 1.89 2.90 -20.76
N GLY A 82 1.48 3.54 -19.67
CA GLY A 82 2.17 4.70 -19.11
C GLY A 82 3.63 4.38 -18.78
N LYS A 83 4.47 5.37 -18.87
CA LYS A 83 5.93 5.24 -18.70
C LYS A 83 6.30 5.42 -17.23
N PHE A 84 6.73 4.35 -16.60
CA PHE A 84 7.18 4.33 -15.22
C PHE A 84 8.70 4.32 -15.14
N LEU A 85 9.25 5.09 -14.21
CA LEU A 85 10.67 5.14 -13.92
C LEU A 85 10.91 4.86 -12.44
N TYR A 86 11.58 3.76 -12.16
CA TYR A 86 12.08 3.46 -10.83
C TYR A 86 13.42 4.16 -10.58
N LEU A 87 13.53 4.86 -9.47
CA LEU A 87 14.79 5.39 -8.96
C LEU A 87 15.09 4.75 -7.60
N PRO A 88 16.27 4.13 -7.42
CA PRO A 88 16.64 3.43 -6.18
C PRO A 88 17.04 4.42 -5.08
N PHE A 89 16.15 5.35 -4.77
CA PHE A 89 16.31 6.35 -3.72
C PHE A 89 15.12 6.31 -2.77
N VAL A 90 15.40 6.58 -1.51
CA VAL A 90 14.37 6.83 -0.51
C VAL A 90 13.84 8.24 -0.70
N PHE A 91 12.62 8.38 -1.21
CA PHE A 91 11.99 9.68 -1.37
C PHE A 91 11.23 10.13 -0.14
N THR A 92 10.75 9.20 0.66
CA THR A 92 9.85 9.51 1.78
C THR A 92 10.20 8.71 3.03
N ASN A 93 10.05 9.38 4.16
CA ASN A 93 10.07 8.79 5.49
C ASN A 93 8.62 8.84 6.01
N PHE A 94 7.95 7.69 6.03
CA PHE A 94 6.53 7.56 6.30
C PHE A 94 6.29 7.05 7.72
N ASP A 95 5.47 7.78 8.47
CA ASP A 95 5.02 7.33 9.79
C ASP A 95 3.72 6.51 9.64
N ALA A 96 3.83 5.20 9.86
CA ALA A 96 2.73 4.26 9.73
C ALA A 96 1.96 4.03 11.05
N ILE A 97 2.24 4.82 12.10
CA ILE A 97 1.56 4.68 13.39
C ILE A 97 0.11 5.16 13.26
N TYR A 98 -0.12 6.19 12.44
CA TYR A 98 -1.43 6.81 12.23
C TYR A 98 -1.73 6.87 10.71
N GLY A 99 -2.97 6.58 10.32
CA GLY A 99 -3.40 6.75 8.93
C GLY A 99 -4.58 5.88 8.51
N LEU A 100 -5.22 6.25 7.39
CA LEU A 100 -6.35 5.52 6.79
C LEU A 100 -5.97 4.12 6.29
N SER A 101 -4.69 3.87 6.01
CA SER A 101 -4.17 2.54 5.64
C SER A 101 -3.94 1.62 6.84
N SER A 102 -4.44 1.99 8.01
CA SER A 102 -4.35 1.17 9.24
C SER A 102 -5.14 -0.14 9.13
N SER A 103 -4.88 -1.04 10.08
CA SER A 103 -5.61 -2.32 10.16
C SER A 103 -7.13 -2.15 10.31
N GLU A 104 -7.60 -0.98 10.73
CA GLU A 104 -9.02 -0.67 10.88
C GLU A 104 -9.71 -0.52 9.52
N CYS A 105 -9.00 -0.04 8.52
CA CYS A 105 -9.49 0.12 7.15
C CYS A 105 -9.25 -1.10 6.26
N ALA A 106 -8.67 -2.18 6.78
CA ALA A 106 -8.24 -3.33 5.99
C ALA A 106 -9.40 -4.01 5.20
N LEU A 107 -10.61 -4.05 5.76
CA LEU A 107 -11.78 -4.58 5.05
C LEU A 107 -12.24 -3.68 3.91
N GLU A 108 -12.17 -2.36 4.10
CA GLU A 108 -12.52 -1.40 3.06
C GLU A 108 -11.51 -1.47 1.91
N ILE A 109 -10.21 -1.51 2.22
CA ILE A 109 -9.15 -1.72 1.23
C ILE A 109 -9.40 -3.00 0.43
N LEU A 110 -9.73 -4.12 1.10
CA LEU A 110 -10.01 -5.39 0.42
C LEU A 110 -11.25 -5.28 -0.49
N ARG A 111 -12.31 -4.60 -0.04
CA ARG A 111 -13.51 -4.36 -0.84
C ARG A 111 -13.21 -3.53 -2.08
N GLU A 112 -12.49 -2.43 -1.91
CA GLU A 112 -12.12 -1.54 -3.02
C GLU A 112 -11.21 -2.25 -4.02
N ARG A 113 -10.22 -3.03 -3.53
CA ARG A 113 -9.37 -3.86 -4.40
C ARG A 113 -10.18 -4.88 -5.18
N GLY A 114 -11.17 -5.54 -4.56
CA GLY A 114 -12.09 -6.43 -5.26
C GLY A 114 -12.79 -5.77 -6.44
N ARG A 115 -13.25 -4.53 -6.25
CA ARG A 115 -13.86 -3.72 -7.32
C ARG A 115 -12.84 -3.37 -8.41
N ILE A 116 -11.64 -2.92 -8.03
CA ILE A 116 -10.57 -2.55 -8.95
C ILE A 116 -10.15 -3.74 -9.82
N TYR A 117 -10.12 -4.95 -9.25
CA TYR A 117 -9.83 -6.18 -10.00
C TYR A 117 -11.03 -6.77 -10.75
N GLY A 118 -12.22 -6.19 -10.62
CA GLY A 118 -13.45 -6.73 -11.19
C GLY A 118 -13.87 -8.09 -10.59
N LYS A 119 -13.37 -8.41 -9.39
CA LYS A 119 -13.60 -9.70 -8.72
C LYS A 119 -14.68 -9.63 -7.62
N ASP A 120 -15.14 -8.43 -7.26
CA ASP A 120 -16.06 -8.16 -6.14
C ASP A 120 -17.38 -8.94 -6.20
N LYS A 121 -17.86 -9.25 -7.40
CA LYS A 121 -19.09 -10.02 -7.63
C LYS A 121 -18.88 -11.53 -7.65
N THR A 122 -17.65 -12.01 -7.73
CA THR A 122 -17.36 -13.45 -7.82
C THR A 122 -17.56 -14.16 -6.48
N VAL A 123 -18.01 -15.42 -6.54
CA VAL A 123 -18.21 -16.26 -5.34
C VAL A 123 -16.89 -16.43 -4.57
N GLY A 124 -15.80 -16.67 -5.30
CA GLY A 124 -14.46 -16.83 -4.71
C GLY A 124 -14.03 -15.59 -3.92
N TRP A 125 -14.25 -14.39 -4.46
CA TRP A 125 -13.90 -13.14 -3.76
C TRP A 125 -14.77 -12.92 -2.51
N LYS A 126 -16.07 -13.18 -2.60
CA LYS A 126 -16.98 -13.11 -1.44
C LYS A 126 -16.52 -14.05 -0.33
N PHE A 127 -16.08 -15.26 -0.68
CA PHE A 127 -15.53 -16.22 0.28
C PHE A 127 -14.23 -15.73 0.93
N ILE A 128 -13.30 -15.19 0.14
CA ILE A 128 -12.06 -14.56 0.65
C ILE A 128 -12.39 -13.42 1.60
N TYR A 129 -13.32 -12.54 1.21
CA TYR A 129 -13.76 -11.42 2.04
C TYR A 129 -14.36 -11.89 3.36
N MET A 130 -15.20 -12.93 3.32
CA MET A 130 -15.78 -13.52 4.52
C MET A 130 -14.71 -14.08 5.47
N ILE A 131 -13.77 -14.90 4.95
CA ILE A 131 -12.67 -15.46 5.74
C ILE A 131 -11.83 -14.35 6.35
N TYR A 132 -11.50 -13.33 5.57
CA TYR A 132 -10.70 -12.21 6.04
C TYR A 132 -11.41 -11.42 7.14
N SER A 133 -12.72 -11.18 7.01
CA SER A 133 -13.53 -10.49 8.01
C SER A 133 -13.60 -11.26 9.33
N VAL A 134 -13.78 -12.58 9.27
CA VAL A 134 -13.75 -13.46 10.44
C VAL A 134 -12.37 -13.43 11.11
N ASN A 135 -11.31 -13.54 10.32
CA ASN A 135 -9.93 -13.46 10.82
C ASN A 135 -9.64 -12.14 11.56
N LEU A 136 -10.11 -11.01 11.03
CA LEU A 136 -9.95 -9.71 11.70
C LEU A 136 -10.72 -9.65 13.03
N LYS A 137 -11.94 -10.19 13.08
CA LYS A 137 -12.72 -10.26 14.33
C LYS A 137 -12.01 -11.12 15.37
N ILE A 138 -11.52 -12.30 14.98
CA ILE A 138 -10.77 -13.20 15.86
C ILE A 138 -9.52 -12.50 16.39
N LYS A 139 -8.75 -11.83 15.51
CA LYS A 139 -7.54 -11.06 15.92
C LYS A 139 -7.88 -9.94 16.88
N SER A 140 -8.97 -9.21 16.64
CA SER A 140 -9.45 -8.15 17.54
C SER A 140 -9.79 -8.71 18.92
N LEU A 141 -10.53 -9.81 18.96
CA LEU A 141 -10.89 -10.50 20.22
C LEU A 141 -9.65 -10.98 20.96
N LEU A 142 -8.73 -11.65 20.27
CA LEU A 142 -7.46 -12.09 20.87
C LEU A 142 -6.63 -10.93 21.41
N LYS A 143 -6.59 -9.79 20.70
CA LYS A 143 -5.92 -8.57 21.19
C LYS A 143 -6.56 -8.07 22.49
N GLN A 144 -7.89 -8.08 22.58
CA GLN A 144 -8.59 -7.68 23.80
C GLN A 144 -8.27 -8.62 24.97
N ILE A 145 -8.30 -9.93 24.74
CA ILE A 145 -7.97 -10.95 25.75
C ILE A 145 -6.51 -10.81 26.20
N LEU A 146 -5.56 -10.66 25.26
CA LEU A 146 -4.15 -10.49 25.59
C LEU A 146 -3.86 -9.19 26.35
N LYS A 147 -4.55 -8.09 26.02
CA LYS A 147 -4.48 -6.85 26.81
C LYS A 147 -4.93 -7.05 28.26
N PHE A 148 -5.96 -7.88 28.45
CA PHE A 148 -6.50 -8.17 29.79
C PHE A 148 -5.56 -9.10 30.59
N CYS A 149 -4.93 -10.08 29.93
CA CYS A 149 -4.11 -11.10 30.61
C CYS A 149 -2.66 -10.67 30.86
N SER A 150 -1.99 -9.95 29.96
CA SER A 150 -0.60 -9.50 30.15
C SER A 150 -0.14 -8.51 29.07
N SER A 151 0.32 -7.34 29.51
CA SER A 151 0.95 -6.34 28.66
C SER A 151 2.22 -6.86 27.93
N SER A 152 3.00 -7.73 28.59
CA SER A 152 4.24 -8.30 28.04
C SER A 152 3.97 -9.29 26.88
N CYS A 153 2.92 -10.13 27.01
CA CYS A 153 2.55 -11.08 25.95
C CYS A 153 2.01 -10.37 24.70
N TYR A 154 1.27 -9.30 24.88
CA TYR A 154 0.76 -8.46 23.80
C TYR A 154 1.89 -7.86 22.93
N GLN A 155 2.93 -7.34 23.57
CA GLN A 155 4.09 -6.77 22.87
C GLN A 155 4.87 -7.81 22.06
N ARG A 156 5.00 -9.05 22.53
CA ARG A 156 5.65 -10.15 21.78
C ARG A 156 4.88 -10.54 20.52
N VAL A 157 3.56 -10.61 20.58
CA VAL A 157 2.71 -11.00 19.44
C VAL A 157 2.71 -9.93 18.34
N ILE A 158 2.82 -8.65 18.69
CA ILE A 158 2.92 -7.55 17.71
C ILE A 158 4.24 -7.58 16.96
N LYS A 159 5.35 -7.88 17.66
CA LYS A 159 6.71 -7.91 17.06
C LYS A 159 6.91 -9.03 16.03
N MET A 160 6.06 -10.05 16.00
CA MET A 160 6.25 -11.24 15.14
C MET A 160 5.83 -11.07 13.67
N ARG A 161 5.38 -9.90 13.20
CA ARG A 161 4.87 -9.72 11.84
C ARG A 161 5.51 -8.56 11.09
N VAL A 162 6.73 -8.77 10.63
CA VAL A 162 7.33 -7.94 9.59
C VAL A 162 7.04 -8.58 8.23
N PRO A 163 6.40 -7.90 7.29
CA PRO A 163 6.25 -8.38 5.92
C PRO A 163 7.62 -8.64 5.27
N ASN A 164 7.73 -9.69 4.45
CA ASN A 164 8.99 -10.11 3.82
C ASN A 164 9.67 -9.07 2.92
N HIS A 165 8.94 -8.04 2.49
CA HIS A 165 9.47 -6.96 1.65
C HIS A 165 10.00 -5.77 2.47
N LEU A 166 9.95 -5.85 3.80
CA LEU A 166 10.47 -4.84 4.70
C LEU A 166 11.76 -5.32 5.36
N GLU A 167 12.81 -4.54 5.21
CA GLU A 167 14.07 -4.76 5.88
C GLU A 167 14.17 -3.87 7.12
N ARG A 168 14.36 -4.46 8.29
CA ARG A 168 14.49 -3.69 9.54
C ARG A 168 15.87 -3.06 9.61
N ILE A 169 15.93 -1.75 9.82
CA ILE A 169 17.18 -0.99 9.91
C ILE A 169 17.47 -0.43 11.30
N SER A 170 16.46 -0.37 12.19
CA SER A 170 16.66 -0.05 13.62
C SER A 170 15.46 -0.46 14.47
#